data_0a5c6153b9d64a0b87481f038067141b
#
_entry.id   0a5c6153b9d64a0b87481f038067141b
#
_cell.length_a   1.000
_cell.length_b   1.000
_cell.length_c   1.000
_cell.angle_alpha   90.00
_cell.angle_beta   90.00
_cell.angle_gamma   90.00
#
_symmetry.space_group_name_H-M   'P 1'
#
loop_
_entity.id
_entity.type
_entity.pdbx_description
1 polymer ?
#
loop_
_entity_poly.entity_id
_entity_poly.type
_entity_poly.pdbx_seq_one_letter_code
_entity_poly.pdbx_strand_id
1 'polypeptide(L)'
;PMNYFSCGRPIRQFFGEEDIFNSRCPELRNLKYKMTAKDLSNRVTSFLMKLPFAIRQVQFNLFDSHDVPRLHNNPAITKDAYKGAVIMLFTLPGCTNMYYGDEAEIDGRITSNEGCRYPMPWDKNIEETSSWNLYSTLAKIKTTSPAFKDGGFKVLWDKDYIFAFARFTQDELWLSVCSSDSENRTIELPIDIFGNNFSCVPECDVFGEKLNAKYKDGKMILEVPAGKSFFIKVE
;
A
#
# COMPACT_ATOMS: atom_id res chain seq x y z
N PRO A 1 13.69 -14.21 -4.57
CA PRO A 1 12.42 -14.58 -5.23
C PRO A 1 11.43 -13.41 -5.16
N MET A 2 10.57 -13.30 -6.17
CA MET A 2 9.51 -12.30 -6.24
C MET A 2 8.46 -12.56 -5.15
N ASN A 3 8.18 -11.54 -4.34
CA ASN A 3 7.32 -11.71 -3.17
C ASN A 3 5.82 -11.56 -3.52
N TYR A 4 5.30 -12.50 -4.30
CA TYR A 4 3.87 -12.55 -4.58
C TYR A 4 3.04 -12.99 -3.37
N PHE A 5 3.61 -13.87 -2.53
CA PHE A 5 2.83 -14.55 -1.49
C PHE A 5 2.44 -13.66 -0.33
N SER A 6 3.36 -12.82 0.17
CA SER A 6 3.09 -11.98 1.34
C SER A 6 2.94 -10.49 1.00
N CYS A 7 3.18 -10.10 -0.25
CA CYS A 7 3.03 -8.73 -0.72
C CYS A 7 2.05 -8.64 -1.90
N GLY A 8 2.43 -9.11 -3.08
CA GLY A 8 1.67 -8.86 -4.30
C GLY A 8 0.22 -9.31 -4.25
N ARG A 9 -0.01 -10.59 -4.01
CA ARG A 9 -1.38 -11.14 -3.95
C ARG A 9 -2.22 -10.54 -2.82
N PRO A 10 -1.71 -10.44 -1.57
CA PRO A 10 -2.49 -9.83 -0.50
C PRO A 10 -2.88 -8.37 -0.77
N ILE A 11 -1.99 -7.55 -1.33
CA ILE A 11 -2.30 -6.18 -1.69
C ILE A 11 -3.44 -6.15 -2.71
N ARG A 12 -3.32 -6.90 -3.80
CA ARG A 12 -4.33 -6.96 -4.87
C ARG A 12 -5.68 -7.42 -4.35
N GLN A 13 -5.71 -8.49 -3.55
CA GLN A 13 -6.94 -9.04 -2.94
C GLN A 13 -7.58 -8.06 -1.94
N PHE A 14 -6.79 -7.38 -1.14
CA PHE A 14 -7.29 -6.41 -0.17
C PHE A 14 -7.99 -5.23 -0.85
N PHE A 15 -7.45 -4.75 -1.97
CA PHE A 15 -8.03 -3.65 -2.72
C PHE A 15 -9.12 -4.07 -3.72
N GLY A 16 -9.51 -5.33 -3.75
CA GLY A 16 -10.72 -5.80 -4.43
C GLY A 16 -10.49 -6.52 -5.74
N GLU A 17 -9.23 -6.86 -6.09
CA GLU A 17 -9.01 -7.76 -7.20
C GLU A 17 -9.40 -9.19 -6.81
N GLU A 18 -10.27 -9.80 -7.59
CA GLU A 18 -10.50 -11.23 -7.50
C GLU A 18 -9.21 -11.94 -7.93
N ASP A 19 -8.77 -12.94 -7.15
CA ASP A 19 -7.47 -13.59 -7.36
C ASP A 19 -7.35 -14.13 -8.78
N ILE A 20 -6.52 -13.50 -9.59
CA ILE A 20 -6.24 -13.90 -10.99
C ILE A 20 -5.75 -15.36 -11.06
N PHE A 21 -5.06 -15.82 -10.02
CA PHE A 21 -4.59 -17.19 -9.97
C PHE A 21 -5.72 -18.20 -9.80
N ASN A 22 -6.86 -17.81 -9.21
CA ASN A 22 -8.07 -18.62 -9.17
C ASN A 22 -8.67 -18.82 -10.57
N SER A 23 -8.38 -17.94 -11.52
CA SER A 23 -8.82 -18.11 -12.91
C SER A 23 -8.19 -19.34 -13.60
N ARG A 24 -7.06 -19.82 -13.06
CA ARG A 24 -6.39 -21.05 -13.53
C ARG A 24 -6.94 -22.32 -12.89
N CYS A 25 -7.72 -22.19 -11.80
CA CYS A 25 -8.39 -23.29 -11.11
C CYS A 25 -9.89 -23.14 -11.31
N PRO A 26 -10.53 -23.89 -12.25
CA PRO A 26 -11.95 -23.76 -12.56
C PRO A 26 -12.86 -23.86 -11.34
N GLU A 27 -12.48 -24.66 -10.36
CA GLU A 27 -13.22 -24.89 -9.11
C GLU A 27 -13.26 -23.64 -8.22
N LEU A 28 -12.29 -22.76 -8.35
CA LEU A 28 -12.12 -21.56 -7.53
C LEU A 28 -12.64 -20.29 -8.18
N ARG A 29 -13.05 -20.33 -9.47
CA ARG A 29 -13.49 -19.15 -10.24
C ARG A 29 -14.69 -18.41 -9.65
N ASN A 30 -15.50 -19.09 -8.84
CA ASN A 30 -16.70 -18.53 -8.22
C ASN A 30 -16.48 -18.08 -6.77
N LEU A 31 -15.29 -18.26 -6.22
CA LEU A 31 -14.97 -17.81 -4.87
C LEU A 31 -14.60 -16.32 -4.90
N LYS A 32 -15.60 -15.49 -4.64
CA LYS A 32 -15.40 -14.07 -4.37
C LYS A 32 -14.90 -13.93 -2.93
N TYR A 33 -13.61 -13.69 -2.79
CA TYR A 33 -13.00 -13.46 -1.49
C TYR A 33 -12.44 -12.04 -1.42
N LYS A 34 -13.08 -11.20 -0.62
CA LYS A 34 -12.54 -9.89 -0.25
C LYS A 34 -11.72 -10.06 1.03
N MET A 35 -10.42 -9.81 0.94
CA MET A 35 -9.51 -9.92 2.07
C MET A 35 -9.83 -8.85 3.12
N THR A 36 -10.05 -9.25 4.38
CA THR A 36 -10.19 -8.30 5.49
C THR A 36 -8.84 -7.72 5.89
N ALA A 37 -8.86 -6.59 6.61
CA ALA A 37 -7.64 -6.02 7.17
C ALA A 37 -6.94 -6.98 8.14
N LYS A 38 -7.72 -7.79 8.87
CA LYS A 38 -7.18 -8.81 9.78
C LYS A 38 -6.45 -9.92 9.05
N ASP A 39 -7.01 -10.42 7.94
CA ASP A 39 -6.36 -11.45 7.13
C ASP A 39 -5.07 -10.94 6.49
N LEU A 40 -5.10 -9.69 5.98
CA LEU A 40 -3.91 -9.02 5.46
C LEU A 40 -2.83 -8.86 6.52
N SER A 41 -3.20 -8.34 7.70
CA SER A 41 -2.31 -8.18 8.86
C SER A 41 -1.66 -9.50 9.25
N ASN A 42 -2.46 -10.55 9.39
CA ASN A 42 -1.96 -11.88 9.74
C ASN A 42 -1.00 -12.42 8.68
N ARG A 43 -1.32 -12.24 7.40
CA ARG A 43 -0.45 -12.72 6.31
C ARG A 43 0.88 -11.99 6.27
N VAL A 44 0.86 -10.65 6.32
CA VAL A 44 2.06 -9.82 6.30
C VAL A 44 2.93 -10.09 7.53
N THR A 45 2.34 -10.04 8.74
CA THR A 45 3.10 -10.19 9.98
C THR A 45 3.65 -11.60 10.15
N SER A 46 2.85 -12.65 9.88
CA SER A 46 3.33 -14.04 9.96
C SER A 46 4.48 -14.32 9.02
N PHE A 47 4.49 -13.71 7.85
CA PHE A 47 5.60 -13.85 6.91
C PHE A 47 6.85 -13.11 7.41
N LEU A 48 6.70 -11.85 7.82
CA LEU A 48 7.81 -11.05 8.32
C LEU A 48 8.45 -11.65 9.56
N MET A 49 7.66 -12.25 10.45
CA MET A 49 8.16 -12.88 11.68
C MET A 49 9.04 -14.12 11.43
N LYS A 50 8.90 -14.77 10.28
CA LYS A 50 9.72 -15.93 9.90
C LYS A 50 11.10 -15.55 9.38
N LEU A 51 11.32 -14.27 9.12
CA LEU A 51 12.55 -13.78 8.47
C LEU A 51 13.43 -13.00 9.45
N PRO A 52 14.75 -13.20 9.44
CA PRO A 52 15.67 -12.28 10.10
C PRO A 52 15.48 -10.84 9.61
N PHE A 53 15.73 -9.86 10.46
CA PHE A 53 15.50 -8.44 10.15
C PHE A 53 16.16 -8.01 8.83
N ALA A 54 17.45 -8.33 8.63
CA ALA A 54 18.17 -8.00 7.40
C ALA A 54 17.51 -8.58 6.13
N ILE A 55 16.93 -9.78 6.24
CA ILE A 55 16.23 -10.42 5.12
C ILE A 55 14.87 -9.76 4.85
N ARG A 56 14.19 -9.26 5.90
CA ARG A 56 12.94 -8.50 5.72
C ARG A 56 13.15 -7.25 4.87
N GLN A 57 14.27 -6.56 5.07
CA GLN A 57 14.57 -5.29 4.39
C GLN A 57 14.89 -5.47 2.89
N VAL A 58 15.26 -6.66 2.47
CA VAL A 58 15.59 -6.97 1.07
C VAL A 58 14.56 -7.86 0.37
N GLN A 59 13.36 -8.02 0.95
CA GLN A 59 12.27 -8.72 0.26
C GLN A 59 11.90 -7.99 -1.02
N PHE A 60 11.86 -8.69 -2.15
CA PHE A 60 11.53 -8.12 -3.45
C PHE A 60 10.01 -8.01 -3.60
N ASN A 61 9.46 -6.90 -3.08
CA ASN A 61 8.03 -6.63 -3.03
C ASN A 61 7.54 -6.06 -4.36
N LEU A 62 6.46 -6.64 -4.89
CA LEU A 62 5.80 -6.20 -6.11
C LEU A 62 4.33 -6.61 -6.06
N PHE A 63 3.49 -5.94 -6.83
CA PHE A 63 2.13 -6.43 -7.13
C PHE A 63 1.90 -6.59 -8.63
N ASP A 64 2.58 -5.84 -9.47
CA ASP A 64 2.54 -5.96 -10.93
C ASP A 64 3.86 -6.52 -11.49
N SER A 65 3.76 -7.22 -12.63
CA SER A 65 4.93 -7.79 -13.31
C SER A 65 4.56 -8.20 -14.74
N HIS A 66 5.54 -8.74 -15.45
CA HIS A 66 5.34 -9.34 -16.77
C HIS A 66 4.49 -10.64 -16.75
N ASP A 67 4.20 -11.18 -15.56
CA ASP A 67 3.42 -12.44 -15.40
C ASP A 67 1.98 -12.21 -14.95
N VAL A 68 1.64 -10.99 -14.54
CA VAL A 68 0.31 -10.64 -14.07
C VAL A 68 -0.18 -9.35 -14.74
N PRO A 69 -1.47 -9.24 -15.06
CA PRO A 69 -2.05 -8.00 -15.58
C PRO A 69 -1.85 -6.84 -14.60
N ARG A 70 -1.64 -5.62 -15.15
CA ARG A 70 -1.49 -4.41 -14.32
C ARG A 70 -2.74 -4.16 -13.50
N LEU A 71 -2.55 -3.83 -12.21
CA LEU A 71 -3.65 -3.64 -11.27
C LEU A 71 -4.58 -2.49 -11.69
N HIS A 72 -4.02 -1.37 -12.17
CA HIS A 72 -4.81 -0.21 -12.58
C HIS A 72 -5.69 -0.46 -13.82
N ASN A 73 -5.40 -1.49 -14.61
CA ASN A 73 -6.23 -1.87 -15.76
C ASN A 73 -7.43 -2.74 -15.38
N ASN A 74 -7.50 -3.20 -14.14
CA ASN A 74 -8.65 -3.97 -13.66
C ASN A 74 -9.83 -3.03 -13.38
N PRO A 75 -10.97 -3.17 -14.08
CA PRO A 75 -12.11 -2.27 -13.91
C PRO A 75 -12.76 -2.31 -12.52
N ALA A 76 -12.46 -3.33 -11.71
CA ALA A 76 -12.91 -3.41 -10.32
C ALA A 76 -12.07 -2.54 -9.38
N ILE A 77 -10.92 -2.05 -9.83
CA ILE A 77 -9.99 -1.26 -9.01
C ILE A 77 -10.20 0.23 -9.30
N THR A 78 -10.70 0.95 -8.32
CA THR A 78 -10.84 2.41 -8.39
C THR A 78 -9.48 3.09 -8.31
N LYS A 79 -9.40 4.37 -8.71
CA LYS A 79 -8.17 5.17 -8.56
C LYS A 79 -7.73 5.28 -7.10
N ASP A 80 -8.67 5.40 -6.16
CA ASP A 80 -8.36 5.45 -4.72
C ASP A 80 -7.83 4.11 -4.21
N ALA A 81 -8.41 3.00 -4.64
CA ALA A 81 -7.91 1.66 -4.33
C ALA A 81 -6.50 1.43 -4.89
N TYR A 82 -6.25 1.88 -6.12
CA TYR A 82 -4.92 1.82 -6.73
C TYR A 82 -3.90 2.67 -5.96
N LYS A 83 -4.24 3.93 -5.62
CA LYS A 83 -3.40 4.78 -4.76
C LYS A 83 -3.04 4.07 -3.45
N GLY A 84 -4.03 3.47 -2.78
CA GLY A 84 -3.80 2.70 -1.55
C GLY A 84 -2.88 1.51 -1.74
N ALA A 85 -3.02 0.76 -2.85
CA ALA A 85 -2.16 -0.36 -3.18
C ALA A 85 -0.70 0.07 -3.40
N VAL A 86 -0.48 1.18 -4.10
CA VAL A 86 0.86 1.75 -4.34
C VAL A 86 1.47 2.25 -3.03
N ILE A 87 0.71 2.97 -2.18
CA ILE A 87 1.18 3.37 -0.84
C ILE A 87 1.63 2.13 -0.05
N MET A 88 0.81 1.09 -0.01
CA MET A 88 1.14 -0.13 0.74
C MET A 88 2.40 -0.81 0.18
N LEU A 89 2.54 -0.91 -1.14
CA LEU A 89 3.71 -1.50 -1.79
C LEU A 89 5.01 -0.79 -1.36
N PHE A 90 5.00 0.54 -1.36
CA PHE A 90 6.19 1.32 -1.03
C PHE A 90 6.51 1.33 0.47
N THR A 91 5.51 1.21 1.32
CA THR A 91 5.68 1.44 2.77
C THR A 91 5.83 0.16 3.59
N LEU A 92 5.43 -1.00 3.09
CA LEU A 92 5.75 -2.29 3.71
C LEU A 92 7.27 -2.53 3.78
N PRO A 93 7.76 -3.28 4.81
CA PRO A 93 9.16 -3.69 4.88
C PRO A 93 9.59 -4.48 3.64
N GLY A 94 10.72 -4.11 3.07
CA GLY A 94 11.28 -4.74 1.88
C GLY A 94 11.70 -3.75 0.81
N CYS A 95 12.32 -4.26 -0.24
CA CYS A 95 12.71 -3.53 -1.44
C CYS A 95 11.50 -3.46 -2.38
N THR A 96 11.07 -2.25 -2.71
CA THR A 96 9.97 -2.04 -3.66
C THR A 96 10.45 -2.28 -5.08
N ASN A 97 9.76 -3.16 -5.79
CA ASN A 97 9.88 -3.31 -7.23
C ASN A 97 8.67 -2.69 -7.90
N MET A 98 8.90 -1.58 -8.55
CA MET A 98 7.94 -0.93 -9.44
C MET A 98 8.02 -1.60 -10.81
N TYR A 99 6.90 -2.06 -11.32
CA TYR A 99 6.86 -2.57 -12.68
C TYR A 99 6.82 -1.41 -13.67
N TYR A 100 7.69 -1.44 -14.70
CA TYR A 100 7.80 -0.33 -15.65
C TYR A 100 6.45 0.02 -16.26
N GLY A 101 6.19 1.32 -16.38
CA GLY A 101 4.98 1.85 -17.00
C GLY A 101 3.76 1.97 -16.09
N ASP A 102 3.82 1.50 -14.84
CA ASP A 102 2.77 1.78 -13.86
C ASP A 102 2.73 3.28 -13.54
N GLU A 103 3.90 3.90 -13.46
CA GLU A 103 4.07 5.35 -13.30
C GLU A 103 3.56 6.16 -14.51
N ALA A 104 3.49 5.53 -15.67
CA ALA A 104 3.02 6.12 -16.93
C ALA A 104 1.58 5.74 -17.28
N GLU A 105 0.89 5.02 -16.40
CA GLU A 105 -0.46 4.52 -16.62
C GLU A 105 -0.61 3.73 -17.94
N ILE A 106 0.39 2.88 -18.27
CA ILE A 106 0.36 2.10 -19.51
C ILE A 106 -0.88 1.22 -19.54
N ASP A 107 -1.61 1.34 -20.64
CA ASP A 107 -2.74 0.45 -20.92
C ASP A 107 -2.29 -1.00 -21.01
N GLY A 108 -3.19 -1.91 -20.69
CA GLY A 108 -2.95 -3.33 -20.73
C GLY A 108 -4.23 -4.14 -20.87
N ARG A 109 -4.06 -5.45 -21.10
CA ARG A 109 -5.19 -6.38 -21.14
C ARG A 109 -5.17 -7.26 -19.91
N ILE A 110 -6.25 -7.24 -19.14
CA ILE A 110 -6.39 -8.11 -17.97
C ILE A 110 -6.61 -9.58 -18.33
N THR A 111 -6.88 -9.86 -19.60
CA THR A 111 -7.21 -11.21 -20.11
C THR A 111 -6.00 -12.00 -20.57
N SER A 112 -4.84 -11.35 -20.72
CA SER A 112 -3.60 -12.02 -21.15
C SER A 112 -2.35 -11.39 -20.55
N ASN A 113 -1.31 -12.19 -20.37
CA ASN A 113 -0.01 -11.71 -19.87
C ASN A 113 0.72 -10.83 -20.89
N GLU A 114 0.46 -10.98 -22.19
CA GLU A 114 1.03 -10.12 -23.24
C GLU A 114 0.55 -8.68 -23.09
N GLY A 115 -0.68 -8.46 -22.61
CA GLY A 115 -1.23 -7.13 -22.38
C GLY A 115 -0.47 -6.33 -21.31
N CYS A 116 0.30 -6.97 -20.42
CA CYS A 116 1.12 -6.27 -19.44
C CYS A 116 2.54 -5.91 -19.93
N ARG A 117 2.89 -6.22 -21.20
CA ARG A 117 4.24 -6.05 -21.77
C ARG A 117 4.31 -5.01 -22.89
N TYR A 118 3.35 -4.07 -22.93
CA TYR A 118 3.37 -2.99 -23.91
C TYR A 118 4.57 -2.06 -23.70
N PRO A 119 5.09 -1.46 -24.79
CA PRO A 119 6.24 -0.57 -24.68
C PRO A 119 5.90 0.71 -23.90
N MET A 120 6.95 1.33 -23.34
CA MET A 120 6.81 2.64 -22.70
C MET A 120 6.36 3.69 -23.72
N PRO A 121 5.41 4.55 -23.35
CA PRO A 121 4.91 5.63 -24.22
C PRO A 121 5.84 6.85 -24.15
N TRP A 122 7.06 6.72 -24.68
CA TRP A 122 8.09 7.78 -24.65
C TRP A 122 7.70 9.05 -25.42
N ASP A 123 6.67 8.97 -26.25
CA ASP A 123 6.07 10.07 -26.99
C ASP A 123 5.09 10.91 -26.15
N LYS A 124 4.75 10.46 -24.95
CA LYS A 124 3.85 11.16 -24.02
C LYS A 124 4.62 11.84 -22.90
N ASN A 125 4.06 12.93 -22.36
CA ASN A 125 4.59 13.58 -21.17
C ASN A 125 4.14 12.80 -19.91
N ILE A 126 4.84 11.72 -19.60
CA ILE A 126 4.50 10.82 -18.49
C ILE A 126 4.62 11.49 -17.11
N GLU A 127 5.48 12.52 -17.00
CA GLU A 127 5.72 13.25 -15.75
C GLU A 127 4.51 14.09 -15.29
N GLU A 128 3.57 14.34 -16.19
CA GLU A 128 2.33 15.06 -15.89
C GLU A 128 1.20 14.14 -15.39
N THR A 129 1.42 12.84 -15.37
CA THR A 129 0.40 11.89 -14.90
C THR A 129 0.28 11.93 -13.36
N SER A 130 -0.92 11.63 -12.85
CA SER A 130 -1.14 11.50 -11.41
C SER A 130 -0.34 10.34 -10.81
N SER A 131 -0.16 9.28 -11.57
CA SER A 131 0.63 8.11 -11.16
C SER A 131 2.11 8.45 -11.07
N TRP A 132 2.68 9.24 -12.00
CA TRP A 132 4.06 9.69 -11.87
C TRP A 132 4.30 10.44 -10.55
N ASN A 133 3.42 11.40 -10.19
CA ASN A 133 3.54 12.12 -8.92
C ASN A 133 3.46 11.17 -7.71
N LEU A 134 2.54 10.20 -7.75
CA LEU A 134 2.40 9.20 -6.70
C LEU A 134 3.68 8.36 -6.53
N TYR A 135 4.18 7.79 -7.62
CA TYR A 135 5.35 6.91 -7.61
C TYR A 135 6.65 7.67 -7.28
N SER A 136 6.88 8.84 -7.87
CA SER A 136 8.10 9.63 -7.64
C SER A 136 8.18 10.14 -6.20
N THR A 137 7.05 10.59 -5.62
CA THR A 137 6.99 11.02 -4.22
C THR A 137 7.30 9.87 -3.27
N LEU A 138 6.65 8.71 -3.45
CA LEU A 138 6.90 7.54 -2.62
C LEU A 138 8.31 6.99 -2.78
N ALA A 139 8.85 6.96 -4.00
CA ALA A 139 10.22 6.52 -4.26
C ALA A 139 11.24 7.42 -3.57
N LYS A 140 11.04 8.75 -3.63
CA LYS A 140 11.88 9.72 -2.94
C LYS A 140 11.87 9.48 -1.43
N ILE A 141 10.69 9.35 -0.82
CA ILE A 141 10.57 9.11 0.62
C ILE A 141 11.21 7.76 0.98
N LYS A 142 10.90 6.70 0.26
CA LYS A 142 11.44 5.35 0.48
C LYS A 142 12.97 5.32 0.48
N THR A 143 13.60 6.09 -0.40
CA THR A 143 15.06 6.09 -0.58
C THR A 143 15.80 7.06 0.33
N THR A 144 15.12 8.06 0.87
CA THR A 144 15.76 9.09 1.73
C THR A 144 15.48 8.91 3.22
N SER A 145 14.28 8.47 3.60
CA SER A 145 13.89 8.37 5.02
C SER A 145 14.51 7.16 5.71
N PRO A 146 15.19 7.34 6.85
CA PRO A 146 15.69 6.27 7.70
C PRO A 146 14.61 5.28 8.14
N ALA A 147 13.38 5.74 8.36
CA ALA A 147 12.28 4.88 8.78
C ALA A 147 11.98 3.75 7.77
N PHE A 148 12.27 3.95 6.48
CA PHE A 148 12.06 2.94 5.45
C PHE A 148 13.31 2.10 5.14
N LYS A 149 14.50 2.57 5.56
CA LYS A 149 15.75 1.81 5.44
C LYS A 149 15.88 0.81 6.57
N ASP A 150 16.07 1.31 7.79
CA ASP A 150 16.39 0.52 8.97
C ASP A 150 15.34 0.63 10.09
N GLY A 151 14.24 1.35 9.83
CA GLY A 151 13.21 1.62 10.80
C GLY A 151 12.31 0.42 11.13
N GLY A 152 11.62 0.56 12.26
CA GLY A 152 10.66 -0.41 12.72
C GLY A 152 9.39 -0.47 11.85
N PHE A 153 8.64 -1.55 12.06
CA PHE A 153 7.31 -1.76 11.49
C PHE A 153 6.36 -2.20 12.59
N LYS A 154 5.21 -1.55 12.70
CA LYS A 154 4.19 -1.91 13.69
C LYS A 154 2.79 -1.72 13.11
N VAL A 155 1.96 -2.75 13.20
CA VAL A 155 0.54 -2.65 12.89
C VAL A 155 -0.16 -1.90 14.02
N LEU A 156 -1.00 -0.92 13.67
CA LEU A 156 -1.75 -0.09 14.60
C LEU A 156 -3.25 -0.33 14.53
N TRP A 157 -3.75 -0.70 13.34
CA TRP A 157 -5.16 -0.98 13.10
C TRP A 157 -5.32 -2.06 12.04
N ASP A 158 -6.12 -3.09 12.31
CA ASP A 158 -6.39 -4.20 11.38
C ASP A 158 -7.83 -4.70 11.51
N LYS A 159 -8.79 -3.76 11.58
CA LYS A 159 -10.20 -4.06 11.69
C LYS A 159 -10.95 -3.71 10.42
N ASP A 160 -12.05 -4.39 10.19
CA ASP A 160 -12.90 -4.22 9.01
C ASP A 160 -12.06 -4.31 7.72
N TYR A 161 -12.06 -3.29 6.92
CA TYR A 161 -11.29 -3.17 5.69
C TYR A 161 -10.30 -2.00 5.73
N ILE A 162 -9.80 -1.63 6.93
CA ILE A 162 -8.75 -0.64 7.11
C ILE A 162 -7.54 -1.31 7.76
N PHE A 163 -6.43 -1.26 7.06
CA PHE A 163 -5.13 -1.71 7.54
C PHE A 163 -4.21 -0.51 7.72
N ALA A 164 -3.90 -0.18 8.98
CA ALA A 164 -2.99 0.91 9.28
C ALA A 164 -1.76 0.42 10.04
N PHE A 165 -0.61 0.92 9.64
CA PHE A 165 0.67 0.57 10.24
C PHE A 165 1.64 1.75 10.23
N ALA A 166 2.63 1.66 11.11
CA ALA A 166 3.72 2.63 11.23
C ALA A 166 5.03 2.10 10.66
N ARG A 167 5.80 3.00 10.05
CA ARG A 167 7.24 2.90 9.88
C ARG A 167 7.88 3.98 10.72
N PHE A 168 8.89 3.65 11.52
CA PHE A 168 9.38 4.58 12.52
C PHE A 168 10.85 4.36 12.86
N THR A 169 11.48 5.43 13.30
CA THR A 169 12.74 5.48 14.04
C THR A 169 12.51 6.24 15.35
N GLN A 170 13.56 6.62 16.03
CA GLN A 170 13.46 7.53 17.16
C GLN A 170 13.00 8.94 16.74
N ASP A 171 13.33 9.36 15.52
CA ASP A 171 13.16 10.74 15.03
C ASP A 171 12.10 10.88 13.92
N GLU A 172 11.58 9.77 13.41
CA GLU A 172 10.59 9.77 12.34
C GLU A 172 9.46 8.83 12.63
N LEU A 173 8.23 9.28 12.39
CA LEU A 173 7.02 8.47 12.42
C LEU A 173 6.19 8.68 11.15
N TRP A 174 6.00 7.60 10.42
CA TRP A 174 5.19 7.55 9.21
C TRP A 174 4.03 6.58 9.39
N LEU A 175 2.84 7.02 9.05
CA LEU A 175 1.63 6.20 9.12
C LEU A 175 1.11 5.93 7.70
N SER A 176 0.89 4.67 7.38
CA SER A 176 0.18 4.23 6.19
C SER A 176 -1.19 3.75 6.63
N VAL A 177 -2.24 4.44 6.18
CA VAL A 177 -3.64 4.09 6.43
C VAL A 177 -4.23 3.65 5.10
N CYS A 178 -4.39 2.36 4.93
CA CYS A 178 -4.83 1.74 3.68
C CYS A 178 -6.25 1.20 3.86
N SER A 179 -7.20 1.72 3.08
CA SER A 179 -8.61 1.37 3.20
C SER A 179 -9.17 0.82 1.89
N SER A 180 -9.85 -0.32 1.99
CA SER A 180 -10.76 -0.83 0.98
C SER A 180 -12.20 -0.92 1.51
N ASP A 181 -12.48 -0.21 2.62
CA ASP A 181 -13.81 -0.14 3.22
C ASP A 181 -14.78 0.66 2.33
N SER A 182 -16.00 0.20 2.22
CA SER A 182 -17.07 0.88 1.49
C SER A 182 -17.81 1.91 2.35
N GLU A 183 -17.46 2.03 3.63
CA GLU A 183 -18.07 2.94 4.59
C GLU A 183 -17.04 3.91 5.18
N ASN A 184 -17.50 5.07 5.61
CA ASN A 184 -16.69 5.99 6.38
C ASN A 184 -16.44 5.41 7.78
N ARG A 185 -15.21 5.47 8.24
CA ARG A 185 -14.81 4.98 9.56
C ARG A 185 -14.05 6.03 10.35
N THR A 186 -14.16 5.95 11.67
CA THR A 186 -13.25 6.66 12.57
C THR A 186 -12.34 5.63 13.23
N ILE A 187 -11.03 5.83 13.12
CA ILE A 187 -10.01 4.95 13.69
C ILE A 187 -9.18 5.68 14.73
N GLU A 188 -8.66 4.94 15.70
CA GLU A 188 -7.79 5.45 16.76
C GLU A 188 -6.41 4.79 16.65
N LEU A 189 -5.40 5.57 16.29
CA LEU A 189 -4.04 5.10 16.13
C LEU A 189 -3.21 5.52 17.35
N PRO A 190 -2.73 4.58 18.18
CA PRO A 190 -1.91 4.89 19.35
C PRO A 190 -0.53 5.34 18.88
N ILE A 191 -0.26 6.64 18.88
CA ILE A 191 1.01 7.22 18.42
C ILE A 191 1.97 7.58 19.57
N ASP A 192 1.47 7.68 20.79
CA ASP A 192 2.26 7.87 22.01
C ASP A 192 3.25 6.74 22.30
N ILE A 193 2.95 5.54 21.82
CA ILE A 193 3.85 4.36 21.95
C ILE A 193 5.20 4.53 21.24
N PHE A 194 5.33 5.51 20.35
CA PHE A 194 6.58 5.82 19.63
C PHE A 194 7.40 6.91 20.31
N GLY A 195 6.89 7.53 21.36
CA GLY A 195 7.53 8.59 22.13
C GLY A 195 6.71 9.89 22.14
N ASN A 196 7.03 10.76 23.08
CA ASN A 196 6.29 12.02 23.30
C ASN A 196 6.55 13.10 22.22
N ASN A 197 7.48 12.84 21.30
CA ASN A 197 7.83 13.77 20.22
C ASN A 197 6.79 13.78 19.09
N PHE A 198 5.90 12.79 19.04
CA PHE A 198 4.91 12.62 17.97
C PHE A 198 3.52 12.97 18.49
N SER A 199 3.21 14.25 18.57
CA SER A 199 1.94 14.74 19.08
C SER A 199 1.24 15.73 18.14
N CYS A 200 1.91 16.16 17.08
CA CYS A 200 1.34 17.06 16.08
C CYS A 200 0.76 16.25 14.92
N VAL A 201 -0.53 16.39 14.72
CA VAL A 201 -1.24 15.77 13.59
C VAL A 201 -1.25 16.77 12.44
N PRO A 202 -0.70 16.43 11.26
CA PRO A 202 -0.67 17.34 10.12
C PRO A 202 -2.08 17.59 9.56
N GLU A 203 -2.27 18.75 8.92
CA GLU A 203 -3.54 19.09 8.28
C GLU A 203 -3.81 18.28 7.01
N CYS A 204 -2.75 17.85 6.33
CA CYS A 204 -2.82 17.10 5.07
C CYS A 204 -1.88 15.91 5.10
N ASP A 205 -2.19 14.92 4.27
CA ASP A 205 -1.28 13.82 3.98
C ASP A 205 -0.14 14.27 3.05
N VAL A 206 0.80 13.37 2.76
CA VAL A 206 1.97 13.63 1.88
C VAL A 206 1.56 14.11 0.48
N PHE A 207 0.35 13.78 0.04
CA PHE A 207 -0.16 14.14 -1.28
C PHE A 207 -1.05 15.41 -1.26
N GLY A 208 -1.15 16.08 -0.11
CA GLY A 208 -1.97 17.28 0.06
C GLY A 208 -3.45 17.00 0.29
N GLU A 209 -3.82 15.73 0.54
CA GLU A 209 -5.20 15.37 0.85
C GLU A 209 -5.50 15.73 2.31
N LYS A 210 -6.55 16.54 2.53
CA LYS A 210 -6.90 17.04 3.85
C LYS A 210 -7.28 15.92 4.80
N LEU A 211 -6.74 15.95 6.01
CA LEU A 211 -7.04 15.01 7.07
C LEU A 211 -8.09 15.60 8.01
N ASN A 212 -9.12 14.83 8.31
CA ASN A 212 -9.99 15.11 9.46
C ASN A 212 -9.48 14.29 10.65
N ALA A 213 -8.50 14.86 11.34
CA ALA A 213 -7.81 14.16 12.40
C ALA A 213 -7.53 15.07 13.60
N LYS A 214 -7.42 14.46 14.78
CA LYS A 214 -7.05 15.16 16.01
C LYS A 214 -6.21 14.26 16.92
N TYR A 215 -5.33 14.87 17.71
CA TYR A 215 -4.62 14.19 18.78
C TYR A 215 -5.44 14.24 20.06
N LYS A 216 -5.63 13.11 20.72
CA LYS A 216 -6.29 13.02 22.02
C LYS A 216 -5.82 11.78 22.77
N ASP A 217 -5.43 11.95 24.04
CA ASP A 217 -5.09 10.85 24.96
C ASP A 217 -4.07 9.86 24.37
N GLY A 218 -2.98 10.38 23.75
CA GLY A 218 -1.90 9.57 23.17
C GLY A 218 -2.22 8.98 21.80
N LYS A 219 -3.39 9.27 21.25
CA LYS A 219 -3.87 8.69 20.00
C LYS A 219 -4.13 9.76 18.95
N MET A 220 -3.87 9.43 17.69
CA MET A 220 -4.43 10.11 16.55
C MET A 220 -5.79 9.51 16.24
N ILE A 221 -6.85 10.31 16.36
CA ILE A 221 -8.21 9.96 15.94
C ILE A 221 -8.39 10.50 14.52
N LEU A 222 -8.59 9.61 13.56
CA LEU A 222 -8.67 9.94 12.13
C LEU A 222 -9.99 9.45 11.54
N GLU A 223 -10.68 10.32 10.83
CA GLU A 223 -11.80 9.93 9.96
C GLU A 223 -11.24 9.44 8.61
N VAL A 224 -11.62 8.23 8.22
CA VAL A 224 -11.23 7.59 6.97
C VAL A 224 -12.48 7.47 6.10
N PRO A 225 -12.62 8.31 5.07
CA PRO A 225 -13.73 8.18 4.12
C PRO A 225 -13.66 6.85 3.36
N ALA A 226 -14.80 6.38 2.88
CA ALA A 226 -14.91 5.14 2.13
C ALA A 226 -13.88 5.04 0.99
N GLY A 227 -13.09 3.97 0.99
CA GLY A 227 -12.06 3.67 0.00
C GLY A 227 -10.83 4.58 0.02
N LYS A 228 -10.75 5.58 0.90
CA LYS A 228 -9.62 6.52 0.94
C LYS A 228 -8.45 5.96 1.73
N SER A 229 -7.27 6.13 1.18
CA SER A 229 -6.00 5.75 1.82
C SER A 229 -5.13 7.00 2.01
N PHE A 230 -4.40 7.05 3.13
CA PHE A 230 -3.54 8.18 3.49
C PHE A 230 -2.12 7.72 3.77
N PHE A 231 -1.16 8.57 3.42
CA PHE A 231 0.22 8.42 3.83
C PHE A 231 0.67 9.67 4.59
N ILE A 232 0.95 9.53 5.87
CA ILE A 232 1.03 10.63 6.83
C ILE A 232 2.40 10.63 7.48
N LYS A 233 3.09 11.77 7.50
CA LYS A 233 4.23 12.02 8.36
C LYS A 233 3.73 12.70 9.63
N VAL A 234 3.97 12.10 10.78
CA VAL A 234 3.63 12.68 12.09
C VAL A 234 4.83 13.48 12.60
N GLU A 235 4.56 14.67 13.13
CA GLU A 235 5.57 15.61 13.67
C GLU A 235 5.43 15.78 15.19
#